data_f784e54bcb609277a1dbe7671197bde6
#
_entry.id   f784e54bcb609277a1dbe7671197bde6
#
_cell.length_a   1.000
_cell.length_b   1.000
_cell.length_c   1.000
_cell.angle_alpha   90.00
_cell.angle_beta   90.00
_cell.angle_gamma   90.00
#
_symmetry.space_group_name_H-M   'P 1'
#
loop_
_entity.id
_entity.type
_entity.pdbx_description
1 polymer ?
#
loop_
_entity_poly.entity_id
_entity_poly.type
_entity_poly.pdbx_seq_one_letter_code
_entity_poly.pdbx_strand_id
1 'polypeptide(L)'
;LRDGTVALVVIEITRPLDLREGRRLQLAAKAGQSTGLCLIPEGMGSPATETRWHCAPVFDPAEPTDSTLMRWEIIKNKSGTLGAWHVRWNRAAHRLDVVSPVGERPGPAAASD
;
A
#
# COMPACT_ATOMS: atom_id res chain seq x y z
N LEU A 1 0.62 16.10 -11.26
CA LEU A 1 0.96 16.20 -9.83
C LEU A 1 1.21 17.63 -9.39
N ARG A 2 1.82 18.42 -10.25
CA ARG A 2 2.20 19.79 -9.85
C ARG A 2 1.07 20.79 -9.92
N ASP A 3 -0.02 20.39 -10.52
CA ASP A 3 -1.14 21.28 -10.76
C ASP A 3 -1.89 21.63 -9.48
N GLY A 4 -1.91 20.72 -8.51
CA GLY A 4 -2.67 20.95 -7.28
C GLY A 4 -4.16 20.71 -7.42
N THR A 5 -4.66 20.54 -8.65
CA THR A 5 -6.08 20.26 -8.87
C THR A 5 -6.39 18.77 -8.81
N VAL A 6 -5.37 17.92 -8.83
CA VAL A 6 -5.51 16.46 -8.75
C VAL A 6 -4.95 16.00 -7.42
N ALA A 7 -5.81 15.47 -6.55
CA ALA A 7 -5.40 15.07 -5.21
C ALA A 7 -4.59 13.77 -5.19
N LEU A 8 -4.83 12.89 -6.14
CA LEU A 8 -4.19 11.57 -6.18
C LEU A 8 -3.90 11.19 -7.62
N VAL A 9 -2.68 10.76 -7.88
CA VAL A 9 -2.28 10.22 -9.18
C VAL A 9 -1.80 8.80 -8.97
N VAL A 10 -2.33 7.85 -9.75
CA VAL A 10 -1.93 6.43 -9.69
C VAL A 10 -1.08 6.13 -10.90
N ILE A 11 0.10 5.56 -10.67
CA ILE A 11 1.06 5.27 -11.73
C ILE A 11 1.46 3.80 -11.61
N GLU A 12 1.38 3.08 -12.72
CA GLU A 12 1.89 1.72 -12.76
C GLU A 12 3.33 1.75 -13.25
N ILE A 13 4.23 1.17 -12.46
CA ILE A 13 5.66 1.14 -12.75
C ILE A 13 6.03 -0.28 -13.13
N THR A 14 6.57 -0.45 -14.32
CA THR A 14 6.92 -1.79 -14.82
C THR A 14 8.41 -2.05 -14.87
N ARG A 15 9.22 -1.06 -14.50
CA ARG A 15 10.67 -1.19 -14.41
C ARG A 15 11.16 -0.58 -13.10
N PRO A 16 12.32 -0.99 -12.61
CA PRO A 16 12.84 -0.37 -11.39
C PRO A 16 13.07 1.12 -11.59
N LEU A 17 12.76 1.90 -10.56
CA LEU A 17 13.08 3.32 -10.52
C LEU A 17 14.37 3.50 -9.75
N ASP A 18 15.27 4.34 -10.29
CA ASP A 18 16.44 4.71 -9.51
C ASP A 18 16.07 5.81 -8.51
N LEU A 19 17.04 6.16 -7.66
CA LEU A 19 16.78 7.15 -6.61
C LEU A 19 16.44 8.51 -7.19
N ARG A 20 17.06 8.87 -8.31
CA ARG A 20 16.80 10.16 -8.95
C ARG A 20 15.36 10.26 -9.45
N GLU A 21 14.89 9.21 -10.11
CA GLU A 21 13.51 9.19 -10.60
C GLU A 21 12.52 9.22 -9.45
N GLY A 22 12.78 8.46 -8.39
CA GLY A 22 11.92 8.46 -7.23
C GLY A 22 11.85 9.82 -6.55
N ARG A 23 12.99 10.51 -6.45
CA ARG A 23 13.00 11.83 -5.86
C ARG A 23 12.26 12.86 -6.70
N ARG A 24 12.33 12.74 -8.02
CA ARG A 24 11.59 13.65 -8.89
C ARG A 24 10.09 13.50 -8.68
N LEU A 25 9.60 12.27 -8.56
CA LEU A 25 8.20 12.03 -8.29
C LEU A 25 7.80 12.59 -6.94
N GLN A 26 8.64 12.39 -5.92
CA GLN A 26 8.36 12.88 -4.59
C GLN A 26 8.27 14.41 -4.56
N LEU A 27 9.22 15.08 -5.21
CA LEU A 27 9.24 16.53 -5.22
C LEU A 27 8.07 17.09 -6.03
N ALA A 28 7.70 16.45 -7.12
CA ALA A 28 6.54 16.89 -7.91
C ALA A 28 5.25 16.76 -7.11
N ALA A 29 5.08 15.66 -6.39
CA ALA A 29 3.90 15.46 -5.56
C ALA A 29 3.84 16.51 -4.45
N LYS A 30 4.97 16.77 -3.82
CA LYS A 30 5.03 17.75 -2.72
C LYS A 30 4.74 19.15 -3.23
N ALA A 31 5.31 19.53 -4.37
CA ALA A 31 5.09 20.84 -4.94
C ALA A 31 3.63 21.04 -5.36
N GLY A 32 2.98 20.00 -5.86
CA GLY A 32 1.58 20.07 -6.26
C GLY A 32 0.59 19.78 -5.15
N GLN A 33 1.07 19.49 -3.93
CA GLN A 33 0.22 19.12 -2.80
C GLN A 33 -0.66 17.92 -3.15
N SER A 34 -0.09 16.97 -3.88
CA SER A 34 -0.79 15.77 -4.35
C SER A 34 -0.12 14.53 -3.80
N THR A 35 -0.80 13.41 -3.87
CA THR A 35 -0.24 12.11 -3.50
C THR A 35 -0.03 11.30 -4.77
N GLY A 36 1.17 10.76 -4.92
CA GLY A 36 1.46 9.82 -5.99
C GLY A 36 1.45 8.41 -5.45
N LEU A 37 0.63 7.56 -6.03
CA LEU A 37 0.55 6.15 -5.67
C LEU A 37 1.15 5.34 -6.81
N CYS A 38 2.25 4.63 -6.51
CA CYS A 38 2.93 3.84 -7.52
C CYS A 38 2.62 2.36 -7.29
N LEU A 39 2.09 1.72 -8.30
CA LEU A 39 1.87 0.27 -8.31
C LEU A 39 3.10 -0.37 -8.92
N ILE A 40 3.80 -1.18 -8.15
CA ILE A 40 5.08 -1.74 -8.56
C ILE A 40 5.10 -3.25 -8.34
N PRO A 41 5.88 -3.98 -9.14
CA PRO A 41 6.17 -5.37 -8.80
C PRO A 41 6.95 -5.43 -7.49
N GLU A 42 6.85 -6.56 -6.82
CA GLU A 42 7.55 -6.74 -5.54
C GLU A 42 9.04 -6.52 -5.72
N GLY A 43 9.62 -5.75 -4.81
CA GLY A 43 11.06 -5.51 -4.80
C GLY A 43 11.55 -4.39 -5.71
N MET A 44 10.66 -3.70 -6.42
CA MET A 44 11.09 -2.71 -7.42
C MET A 44 10.92 -1.26 -7.00
N GLY A 45 10.58 -0.99 -5.75
CA GLY A 45 10.31 0.38 -5.33
C GLY A 45 11.55 1.24 -5.16
N SER A 46 11.35 2.55 -5.15
CA SER A 46 12.40 3.52 -4.90
C SER A 46 12.54 3.78 -3.40
N PRO A 47 13.77 3.99 -2.89
CA PRO A 47 13.93 4.36 -1.48
C PRO A 47 13.40 5.75 -1.14
N ALA A 48 13.02 6.55 -2.13
CA ALA A 48 12.52 7.89 -1.88
C ALA A 48 11.05 7.94 -1.47
N THR A 49 10.33 6.82 -1.48
CA THR A 49 8.91 6.82 -1.14
C THR A 49 8.69 7.12 0.34
N GLU A 50 7.58 7.80 0.65
CA GLU A 50 7.18 8.05 2.04
C GLU A 50 6.76 6.77 2.73
N THR A 51 5.90 6.00 2.08
CA THR A 51 5.45 4.70 2.59
C THR A 51 5.54 3.66 1.49
N ARG A 52 5.71 2.41 1.91
CA ARG A 52 5.67 1.29 1.00
C ARG A 52 4.79 0.22 1.60
N TRP A 53 3.90 -0.31 0.78
CA TRP A 53 2.94 -1.30 1.21
C TRP A 53 3.15 -2.58 0.42
N HIS A 54 3.02 -3.70 1.11
CA HIS A 54 2.96 -5.02 0.49
C HIS A 54 1.53 -5.51 0.63
N CYS A 55 0.90 -5.80 -0.51
CA CYS A 55 -0.49 -6.22 -0.54
C CYS A 55 -0.58 -7.60 -1.17
N ALA A 56 -1.26 -8.51 -0.50
CA ALA A 56 -1.37 -9.88 -0.98
C ALA A 56 -2.77 -10.41 -0.70
N PRO A 57 -3.29 -11.28 -1.59
CA PRO A 57 -4.56 -11.94 -1.30
C PRO A 57 -4.41 -12.91 -0.15
N VAL A 58 -5.51 -13.13 0.57
CA VAL A 58 -5.54 -14.03 1.71
C VAL A 58 -6.69 -15.01 1.48
N PHE A 59 -6.48 -16.25 1.88
CA PHE A 59 -7.53 -17.26 1.82
C PHE A 59 -8.71 -16.80 2.69
N ASP A 60 -9.90 -16.83 2.12
CA ASP A 60 -11.11 -16.43 2.82
C ASP A 60 -12.02 -17.65 2.94
N PRO A 61 -12.14 -18.24 4.14
CA PRO A 61 -12.95 -19.44 4.29
C PRO A 61 -14.44 -19.19 4.02
N ALA A 62 -14.91 -17.95 4.11
CA ALA A 62 -16.30 -17.63 3.78
C ALA A 62 -16.54 -17.57 2.27
N GLU A 63 -15.49 -17.37 1.49
CA GLU A 63 -15.54 -17.32 0.03
C GLU A 63 -16.68 -16.49 -0.52
N PRO A 64 -16.84 -15.24 -0.08
CA PRO A 64 -17.91 -14.42 -0.63
C PRO A 64 -17.62 -14.09 -2.10
N THR A 65 -18.67 -14.01 -2.90
CA THR A 65 -18.50 -13.76 -4.33
C THR A 65 -18.34 -12.28 -4.64
N ASP A 66 -18.70 -11.40 -3.71
CA ASP A 66 -18.72 -9.95 -3.95
C ASP A 66 -17.65 -9.21 -3.16
N SER A 67 -16.72 -9.91 -2.55
CA SER A 67 -15.64 -9.25 -1.81
C SER A 67 -14.36 -10.04 -1.90
N THR A 68 -13.25 -9.35 -1.62
CA THR A 68 -11.91 -9.94 -1.65
C THR A 68 -11.21 -9.60 -0.35
N LEU A 69 -10.64 -10.61 0.28
CA LEU A 69 -9.87 -10.44 1.51
C LEU A 69 -8.40 -10.32 1.17
N MET A 70 -7.72 -9.33 1.74
CA MET A 70 -6.32 -9.06 1.46
C MET A 70 -5.59 -8.76 2.75
N ARG A 71 -4.29 -8.96 2.73
CA ARG A 71 -3.40 -8.52 3.80
C ARG A 71 -2.58 -7.35 3.28
N TRP A 72 -2.67 -6.22 3.96
CA TRP A 72 -1.91 -5.03 3.63
C TRP A 72 -0.91 -4.77 4.75
N GLU A 73 0.34 -4.64 4.38
CA GLU A 73 1.41 -4.43 5.36
C GLU A 73 2.21 -3.20 4.96
N ILE A 74 2.39 -2.27 5.90
CA ILE A 74 3.36 -1.18 5.71
C ILE A 74 4.73 -1.75 5.99
N ILE A 75 5.57 -1.85 4.97
CA ILE A 75 6.93 -2.37 5.12
C ILE A 75 7.96 -1.25 5.17
N LYS A 76 7.56 -0.02 4.86
CA LYS A 76 8.39 1.16 5.01
C LYS A 76 7.50 2.35 5.29
N ASN A 77 7.90 3.15 6.28
CA ASN A 77 7.18 4.39 6.62
C ASN A 77 8.19 5.36 7.21
N LYS A 78 8.37 6.51 6.55
CA LYS A 78 9.31 7.52 7.03
C LYS A 78 8.92 8.05 8.41
N SER A 79 7.64 7.97 8.76
CA SER A 79 7.19 8.35 10.10
C SER A 79 7.45 7.27 11.14
N GLY A 80 7.89 6.09 10.74
CA GLY A 80 8.34 5.06 11.66
C GLY A 80 7.34 4.00 12.03
N THR A 81 6.05 4.24 11.86
CA THR A 81 5.02 3.27 12.24
C THR A 81 4.93 2.16 11.19
N LEU A 82 5.00 0.91 11.64
CA LEU A 82 4.80 -0.25 10.78
C LEU A 82 3.64 -1.06 11.32
N GLY A 83 3.03 -1.86 10.45
CA GLY A 83 1.92 -2.71 10.86
C GLY A 83 1.34 -3.44 9.68
N ALA A 84 0.40 -4.31 9.98
CA ALA A 84 -0.28 -5.09 8.96
C ALA A 84 -1.75 -5.24 9.35
N TRP A 85 -2.59 -5.30 8.34
CA TRP A 85 -4.03 -5.41 8.52
C TRP A 85 -4.63 -6.35 7.49
N HIS A 86 -5.70 -7.03 7.87
CA HIS A 86 -6.56 -7.67 6.90
C HIS A 86 -7.62 -6.66 6.49
N VAL A 87 -7.82 -6.52 5.19
CA VAL A 87 -8.79 -5.59 4.63
C VAL A 87 -9.69 -6.35 3.67
N ARG A 88 -10.94 -5.95 3.59
CA ARG A 88 -11.90 -6.56 2.69
C ARG A 88 -12.42 -5.50 1.74
N TRP A 89 -12.28 -5.76 0.45
CA TRP A 89 -12.84 -4.91 -0.59
C TRP A 89 -14.18 -5.50 -1.00
N ASN A 90 -15.23 -4.71 -0.79
CA ASN A 90 -16.59 -5.09 -1.20
C ASN A 90 -16.88 -4.45 -2.54
N ARG A 91 -16.99 -5.29 -3.58
CA ARG A 91 -17.16 -4.79 -4.94
C ARG A 91 -18.55 -4.19 -5.17
N ALA A 92 -19.56 -4.74 -4.54
CA ALA A 92 -20.92 -4.23 -4.73
C ALA A 92 -21.09 -2.87 -4.08
N ALA A 93 -20.54 -2.68 -2.89
CA ALA A 93 -20.67 -1.43 -2.14
C ALA A 93 -19.54 -0.45 -2.45
N HIS A 94 -18.53 -0.86 -3.21
CA HIS A 94 -17.33 -0.05 -3.48
C HIS A 94 -16.72 0.47 -2.18
N ARG A 95 -16.58 -0.43 -1.20
CA ARG A 95 -16.10 -0.05 0.11
C ARG A 95 -14.99 -0.96 0.58
N LEU A 96 -13.98 -0.36 1.22
CA LEU A 96 -12.88 -1.07 1.83
C LEU A 96 -13.06 -1.02 3.34
N ASP A 97 -13.06 -2.17 3.98
CA ASP A 97 -13.21 -2.27 5.42
C ASP A 97 -11.97 -2.93 6.02
N VAL A 98 -11.51 -2.41 7.14
CA VAL A 98 -10.46 -3.06 7.92
C VAL A 98 -11.09 -4.13 8.77
N VAL A 99 -10.67 -5.37 8.58
CA VAL A 99 -11.25 -6.50 9.29
C VAL A 99 -10.55 -6.72 10.61
N SER A 100 -9.20 -6.73 10.59
CA SER A 100 -8.45 -6.93 11.83
C SER A 100 -7.01 -6.48 11.63
N PRO A 101 -6.37 -5.97 12.69
CA PRO A 101 -4.94 -5.73 12.66
C PRO A 101 -4.20 -7.07 12.84
N VAL A 102 -3.19 -7.28 11.99
CA VAL A 102 -2.39 -8.51 12.05
C VAL A 102 -1.21 -8.35 13.00
N GLY A 103 -0.63 -7.14 13.01
CA GLY A 103 0.59 -6.89 13.76
C GLY A 103 0.45 -6.98 15.27
N GLU A 104 -0.77 -7.02 15.79
CA GLU A 104 -1.01 -7.13 17.22
C GLU A 104 -1.02 -8.58 17.71
N ARG A 105 -0.91 -9.53 16.81
CA ARG A 105 -0.96 -10.90 17.21
C ARG A 105 0.26 -11.23 18.07
N PRO A 106 0.06 -11.92 19.17
CA PRO A 106 1.19 -12.38 19.95
C PRO A 106 2.03 -13.24 19.04
N GLY A 107 3.17 -13.04 19.14
CA GLY A 107 3.92 -13.71 18.28
C GLY A 107 4.11 -15.07 18.55
N PRO A 108 4.09 -15.39 18.68
CA PRO A 108 4.61 -16.23 18.28
C PRO A 108 4.23 -16.91 17.86
N ALA A 109 3.77 -16.57 18.25
CA ALA A 109 3.68 -17.16 17.90
C ALA A 109 3.88 -16.93 17.24
N ALA A 110 3.93 -16.34 17.62
CA ALA A 110 3.99 -16.15 17.01
C ALA A 110 4.63 -16.33 16.34
N ALA A 111 4.99 -16.29 16.42
CA ALA A 111 5.54 -16.57 15.64
C ALA A 111 5.10 -17.23 14.87
N SER A 112 4.71 -17.42 14.96
CA SER A 112 4.29 -18.18 14.22
C SER A 112 3.89 -17.98 13.33
N ASP A 113 3.86 -17.68 13.30
CA ASP A 113 3.31 -17.70 12.45
C ASP A 113 3.58 -17.54 11.75
#